data_c042d9e010263a0d1a4df6fbecd421a3
#
_entry.id   c042d9e010263a0d1a4df6fbecd421a3
#
_cell.length_a   1.000
_cell.length_b   1.000
_cell.length_c   1.000
_cell.angle_alpha   90.00
_cell.angle_beta   90.00
_cell.angle_gamma   90.00
#
_symmetry.space_group_name_H-M   'P 1'
#
loop_
_entity.id
_entity.type
_entity.pdbx_description
1 polymer ?
#
loop_
_entity_poly.entity_id
_entity_poly.type
_entity_poly.pdbx_seq_one_letter_code
_entity_poly.pdbx_strand_id
1 'polypeptide(L)'
;MALELNSTKQPFVKINAPKYDLKFPFERNFDLTDLLLFTRVEEPYQHFANLREKAPIYFHETGPEDSEPGFWVLTKYKDIEFVSKNQEIFSSQLAGGTALTHGFEQQDDLPLYRSTMDHMLSLDGMLHLGIRNPHMTFFNPKYVSNLRKKVELKVDELLDKIAPLGRCNLVDAVSAEVPMFTLCEMLGVPEEDRPKIIEWMKFLEMAQLIAATQAAQKGDIKFSEEHTQAAPDPALVEMFTNMVLEMFDYGRTILESRRKDPKDDLLSVIANIEIEGEKLPNEYLDGSWLLIIFAGNDTTRNSISGTMNLLSENPDQKSLVLNDKSLLPNMIHESIRMVSVSYTHLRAHETSTDL
;
A
#
# COMPACT_ATOMS: atom_id res chain seq x y z
N MET A 1 -19.59 8.81 -23.68
CA MET A 1 -18.40 8.14 -24.24
C MET A 1 -18.01 7.12 -23.21
N ALA A 2 -18.27 5.85 -23.44
CA ALA A 2 -17.92 4.82 -22.47
C ALA A 2 -16.43 4.94 -22.15
N LEU A 3 -16.08 4.97 -20.89
CA LEU A 3 -14.70 4.83 -20.42
C LEU A 3 -14.21 3.43 -20.84
N GLU A 4 -13.90 3.27 -22.13
CA GLU A 4 -13.23 2.07 -22.62
C GLU A 4 -11.79 2.12 -22.12
N LEU A 5 -11.57 1.46 -21.01
CA LEU A 5 -10.24 1.04 -20.60
C LEU A 5 -9.69 0.13 -21.70
N ASN A 6 -8.82 0.67 -22.54
CA ASN A 6 -8.05 -0.12 -23.48
C ASN A 6 -7.10 -1.02 -22.71
N SER A 7 -7.61 -2.17 -22.26
CA SER A 7 -6.81 -3.25 -21.66
C SER A 7 -6.09 -4.07 -22.73
N THR A 8 -5.61 -3.44 -23.78
CA THR A 8 -4.69 -4.12 -24.70
C THR A 8 -3.36 -4.21 -24.00
N LYS A 9 -3.07 -5.39 -23.43
CA LYS A 9 -1.71 -5.76 -23.01
C LYS A 9 -0.77 -5.47 -24.18
N GLN A 10 0.01 -4.40 -24.08
CA GLN A 10 1.04 -4.16 -25.07
C GLN A 10 2.08 -5.27 -24.94
N PRO A 11 2.57 -5.86 -26.04
CA PRO A 11 3.61 -6.87 -25.98
C PRO A 11 4.85 -6.24 -25.34
N PHE A 12 5.45 -6.96 -24.39
CA PHE A 12 6.70 -6.51 -23.77
C PHE A 12 7.80 -6.38 -24.83
N VAL A 13 8.42 -5.21 -24.86
CA VAL A 13 9.58 -4.97 -25.74
C VAL A 13 10.79 -5.62 -25.13
N LYS A 14 11.55 -6.39 -25.91
CA LYS A 14 12.82 -6.98 -25.47
C LYS A 14 13.81 -5.86 -25.13
N ILE A 15 14.14 -5.71 -23.87
CA ILE A 15 15.01 -4.65 -23.37
C ILE A 15 16.47 -5.16 -23.39
N ASN A 16 17.35 -4.46 -24.08
CA ASN A 16 18.78 -4.64 -23.95
C ASN A 16 19.30 -3.88 -22.72
N ALA A 17 19.06 -4.42 -21.54
CA ALA A 17 19.49 -3.80 -20.30
C ALA A 17 21.03 -3.74 -20.22
N PRO A 18 21.60 -2.64 -19.69
CA PRO A 18 23.01 -2.58 -19.43
C PRO A 18 23.41 -3.62 -18.38
N LYS A 19 24.53 -4.31 -18.62
CA LYS A 19 25.09 -5.22 -17.64
C LYS A 19 25.96 -4.46 -16.66
N TYR A 20 25.69 -4.64 -15.37
CA TYR A 20 26.47 -4.04 -14.30
C TYR A 20 27.29 -5.10 -13.56
N ASP A 21 28.55 -4.78 -13.24
CA ASP A 21 29.38 -5.61 -12.36
C ASP A 21 29.06 -5.23 -10.89
N LEU A 22 27.93 -5.74 -10.39
CA LEU A 22 27.46 -5.49 -9.04
C LEU A 22 28.02 -6.56 -8.11
N LYS A 23 28.88 -6.17 -7.18
CA LYS A 23 29.30 -7.00 -6.05
C LYS A 23 28.46 -6.65 -4.85
N PHE A 24 27.53 -7.53 -4.52
CA PHE A 24 26.70 -7.37 -3.34
C PHE A 24 27.46 -7.77 -2.08
N PRO A 25 27.17 -7.14 -0.92
CA PRO A 25 27.87 -7.42 0.33
C PRO A 25 27.57 -8.83 0.91
N PHE A 26 26.56 -9.51 0.35
CA PHE A 26 26.14 -10.84 0.78
C PHE A 26 26.40 -11.88 -0.30
N GLU A 27 26.71 -13.13 0.08
CA GLU A 27 27.06 -14.22 -0.82
C GLU A 27 25.89 -14.75 -1.67
N ARG A 28 24.68 -14.30 -1.41
CA ARG A 28 23.48 -14.72 -2.12
C ARG A 28 23.07 -13.73 -3.21
N ASN A 29 22.35 -14.26 -4.20
CA ASN A 29 21.80 -13.44 -5.26
C ASN A 29 20.85 -12.39 -4.69
N PHE A 30 21.02 -11.17 -5.16
CA PHE A 30 20.12 -10.07 -4.85
C PHE A 30 18.85 -10.20 -5.70
N ASP A 31 17.72 -10.40 -5.05
CA ASP A 31 16.42 -10.50 -5.70
C ASP A 31 15.44 -9.54 -5.02
N LEU A 32 15.02 -8.50 -5.75
CA LEU A 32 14.07 -7.50 -5.27
C LEU A 32 12.62 -8.03 -5.20
N THR A 33 12.37 -9.17 -5.80
CA THR A 33 11.07 -9.86 -5.69
C THR A 33 11.01 -10.81 -4.50
N ASP A 34 12.15 -11.05 -3.82
CA ASP A 34 12.18 -11.83 -2.58
C ASP A 34 11.57 -11.03 -1.44
N LEU A 35 10.34 -11.37 -1.05
CA LEU A 35 9.63 -10.70 0.05
C LEU A 35 10.38 -10.81 1.37
N LEU A 36 11.18 -11.86 1.57
CA LEU A 36 11.99 -12.02 2.78
C LEU A 36 13.20 -11.09 2.81
N LEU A 37 13.59 -10.48 1.67
CA LEU A 37 14.65 -9.48 1.63
C LEU A 37 14.40 -8.36 2.66
N PHE A 38 13.16 -7.90 2.76
CA PHE A 38 12.77 -6.78 3.63
C PHE A 38 12.57 -7.16 5.09
N THR A 39 12.59 -8.45 5.43
CA THR A 39 12.60 -8.92 6.82
C THR A 39 13.99 -8.93 7.45
N ARG A 40 15.04 -8.77 6.64
CA ARG A 40 16.43 -8.77 7.05
C ARG A 40 16.90 -7.34 7.31
N VAL A 41 17.10 -6.99 8.58
CA VAL A 41 17.13 -5.60 9.07
C VAL A 41 18.06 -4.65 8.30
N GLU A 42 19.29 -5.04 7.97
CA GLU A 42 20.26 -4.14 7.32
C GLU A 42 20.51 -4.45 5.84
N GLU A 43 20.19 -5.64 5.40
CA GLU A 43 20.54 -6.13 4.07
C GLU A 43 19.93 -5.29 2.93
N PRO A 44 18.63 -4.94 2.94
CA PRO A 44 18.05 -4.11 1.89
C PRO A 44 18.72 -2.75 1.74
N TYR A 45 19.05 -2.11 2.87
CA TYR A 45 19.69 -0.79 2.85
C TYR A 45 21.08 -0.83 2.21
N GLN A 46 21.85 -1.89 2.47
CA GLN A 46 23.17 -2.07 1.86
C GLN A 46 23.07 -2.34 0.36
N HIS A 47 22.09 -3.13 -0.09
CA HIS A 47 21.81 -3.35 -1.50
C HIS A 47 21.42 -2.05 -2.20
N PHE A 48 20.50 -1.27 -1.64
CA PHE A 48 20.10 0.02 -2.21
C PHE A 48 21.24 1.05 -2.19
N ALA A 49 22.09 1.07 -1.18
CA ALA A 49 23.27 1.92 -1.16
C ALA A 49 24.24 1.56 -2.30
N ASN A 50 24.47 0.28 -2.52
CA ASN A 50 25.32 -0.23 -3.61
C ASN A 50 24.75 0.12 -4.99
N LEU A 51 23.45 -0.05 -5.19
CA LEU A 51 22.77 0.37 -6.42
C LEU A 51 22.89 1.88 -6.64
N ARG A 52 22.65 2.71 -5.62
CA ARG A 52 22.80 4.19 -5.74
C ARG A 52 24.19 4.62 -6.20
N GLU A 53 25.21 3.90 -5.76
CA GLU A 53 26.60 4.22 -6.11
C GLU A 53 26.96 3.74 -7.51
N LYS A 54 26.64 2.49 -7.85
CA LYS A 54 27.18 1.79 -9.01
C LYS A 54 26.22 1.65 -10.19
N ALA A 55 24.93 1.55 -9.91
CA ALA A 55 23.88 1.36 -10.91
C ALA A 55 22.59 2.06 -10.48
N PRO A 56 22.56 3.40 -10.43
CA PRO A 56 21.41 4.15 -9.88
C PRO A 56 20.11 3.93 -10.65
N ILE A 57 20.20 3.55 -11.91
CA ILE A 57 19.10 3.07 -12.76
C ILE A 57 19.46 1.65 -13.14
N TYR A 58 18.79 0.69 -12.55
CA TYR A 58 19.12 -0.75 -12.63
C TYR A 58 17.94 -1.53 -13.17
N PHE A 59 18.16 -2.37 -14.18
CA PHE A 59 17.14 -3.30 -14.65
C PHE A 59 17.26 -4.61 -13.87
N HIS A 60 16.19 -4.94 -13.13
CA HIS A 60 16.08 -6.18 -12.38
C HIS A 60 15.35 -7.21 -13.23
N GLU A 61 16.04 -8.27 -13.63
CA GLU A 61 15.46 -9.34 -14.42
C GLU A 61 14.61 -10.25 -13.52
N THR A 62 13.37 -10.53 -13.95
CA THR A 62 12.43 -11.42 -13.26
C THR A 62 11.85 -12.42 -14.25
N GLY A 63 11.86 -13.69 -13.92
CA GLY A 63 11.18 -14.73 -14.68
C GLY A 63 11.69 -15.02 -16.09
N PRO A 64 11.04 -15.95 -16.80
CA PRO A 64 11.39 -16.36 -18.14
C PRO A 64 11.11 -15.26 -19.18
N GLU A 65 11.89 -15.25 -20.26
CA GLU A 65 11.84 -14.24 -21.35
C GLU A 65 10.44 -14.01 -21.96
N ASP A 66 9.51 -14.93 -21.78
CA ASP A 66 8.20 -14.93 -22.44
C ASP A 66 7.06 -14.32 -21.61
N SER A 67 7.25 -14.05 -20.32
CA SER A 67 6.20 -13.52 -19.44
C SER A 67 6.44 -12.06 -19.05
N GLU A 68 7.40 -11.81 -18.19
CA GLU A 68 7.79 -10.48 -17.78
C GLU A 68 9.30 -10.39 -17.62
N PRO A 69 9.98 -9.62 -18.48
CA PRO A 69 11.44 -9.61 -18.51
C PRO A 69 12.06 -9.00 -17.24
N GLY A 70 11.31 -8.18 -16.50
CA GLY A 70 11.77 -7.50 -15.30
C GLY A 70 11.26 -6.08 -15.17
N PHE A 71 11.91 -5.29 -14.33
CA PHE A 71 11.53 -3.91 -14.07
C PHE A 71 12.75 -3.01 -13.80
N TRP A 72 12.58 -1.71 -14.08
CA TRP A 72 13.60 -0.73 -13.78
C TRP A 72 13.53 -0.26 -12.33
N VAL A 73 14.67 -0.24 -11.65
CA VAL A 73 14.83 0.20 -10.27
C VAL A 73 15.53 1.55 -10.25
N LEU A 74 14.85 2.55 -9.71
CA LEU A 74 15.39 3.89 -9.52
C LEU A 74 15.76 4.07 -8.05
N THR A 75 17.00 4.49 -7.79
CA THR A 75 17.50 4.61 -6.41
C THR A 75 17.93 6.01 -6.03
N LYS A 76 17.96 6.97 -6.96
CA LYS A 76 18.28 8.37 -6.67
C LYS A 76 17.02 9.23 -6.61
N TYR A 77 16.96 10.11 -5.62
CA TYR A 77 15.84 11.01 -5.40
C TYR A 77 15.40 11.79 -6.64
N LYS A 78 16.36 12.36 -7.38
CA LYS A 78 16.06 13.18 -8.58
C LYS A 78 15.42 12.36 -9.71
N ASP A 79 15.83 11.11 -9.88
CA ASP A 79 15.28 10.22 -10.90
C ASP A 79 13.86 9.79 -10.53
N ILE A 80 13.65 9.46 -9.26
CA ILE A 80 12.32 9.15 -8.72
C ILE A 80 11.39 10.37 -8.81
N GLU A 81 11.88 11.56 -8.46
CA GLU A 81 11.12 12.81 -8.57
C GLU A 81 10.75 13.11 -10.03
N PHE A 82 11.66 12.89 -10.97
CA PHE A 82 11.41 13.07 -12.40
C PHE A 82 10.30 12.13 -12.87
N VAL A 83 10.42 10.83 -12.61
CA VAL A 83 9.40 9.83 -12.98
C VAL A 83 8.05 10.16 -12.36
N SER A 84 8.02 10.47 -11.07
CA SER A 84 6.78 10.78 -10.35
C SER A 84 6.05 12.02 -10.85
N LYS A 85 6.76 12.99 -11.47
CA LYS A 85 6.18 14.23 -11.98
C LYS A 85 5.80 14.21 -13.45
N ASN A 86 6.21 13.20 -14.20
CA ASN A 86 6.01 13.10 -15.65
C ASN A 86 5.10 11.92 -16.00
N GLN A 87 3.84 11.99 -15.55
CA GLN A 87 2.85 10.93 -15.76
C GLN A 87 2.51 10.70 -17.25
N GLU A 88 2.76 11.68 -18.11
CA GLU A 88 2.58 11.55 -19.56
C GLU A 88 3.61 10.63 -20.22
N ILE A 89 4.76 10.42 -19.55
CA ILE A 89 5.82 9.49 -19.98
C ILE A 89 5.70 8.18 -19.19
N PHE A 90 5.46 8.29 -17.88
CA PHE A 90 5.44 7.18 -16.93
C PHE A 90 4.03 7.00 -16.36
N SER A 91 3.26 6.15 -17.01
CA SER A 91 1.87 5.91 -16.63
C SER A 91 1.76 4.95 -15.43
N SER A 92 0.91 5.27 -14.47
CA SER A 92 0.48 4.36 -13.42
C SER A 92 -0.59 3.38 -13.90
N GLN A 93 -1.32 3.74 -14.98
CA GLN A 93 -2.47 3.00 -15.46
C GLN A 93 -2.11 1.72 -16.22
N LEU A 94 -0.98 1.72 -16.91
CA LEU A 94 -0.55 0.57 -17.73
C LEU A 94 0.16 -0.51 -16.92
N ALA A 95 0.56 -0.20 -15.69
CA ALA A 95 1.42 -1.08 -14.89
C ALA A 95 0.72 -2.31 -14.31
N GLY A 96 -0.60 -2.39 -14.40
CA GLY A 96 -1.29 -3.53 -13.82
C GLY A 96 -1.10 -3.68 -12.32
N GLY A 97 -0.97 -2.53 -11.63
CA GLY A 97 -0.98 -2.55 -10.18
C GLY A 97 0.39 -2.44 -9.51
N THR A 98 0.30 -2.42 -8.23
CA THR A 98 1.44 -2.46 -7.30
C THR A 98 2.00 -3.88 -7.22
N ALA A 99 3.12 -4.08 -6.54
CA ALA A 99 3.65 -5.41 -6.22
C ALA A 99 2.61 -6.35 -5.56
N LEU A 100 1.52 -5.78 -5.03
CA LEU A 100 0.39 -6.49 -4.45
C LEU A 100 -0.42 -7.32 -5.46
N THR A 101 -0.35 -6.99 -6.74
CA THR A 101 -1.14 -7.65 -7.80
C THR A 101 -0.35 -8.65 -8.62
N HIS A 102 0.96 -8.68 -8.43
CA HIS A 102 1.80 -9.66 -9.11
C HIS A 102 1.41 -11.08 -8.68
N GLY A 103 1.01 -11.89 -9.64
CA GLY A 103 0.50 -13.25 -9.39
C GLY A 103 -1.03 -13.40 -9.30
N PHE A 104 -1.79 -12.30 -9.20
CA PHE A 104 -3.26 -12.34 -9.28
C PHE A 104 -3.82 -12.16 -10.69
N GLU A 105 -2.97 -11.90 -11.66
CA GLU A 105 -3.33 -11.58 -13.05
C GLU A 105 -4.16 -12.66 -13.78
N GLN A 106 -4.20 -13.86 -13.22
CA GLN A 106 -4.96 -14.98 -13.77
C GLN A 106 -6.29 -15.25 -13.03
N GLN A 107 -6.64 -14.42 -12.05
CA GLN A 107 -7.87 -14.57 -11.26
C GLN A 107 -8.87 -13.48 -11.62
N ASP A 108 -9.27 -13.43 -12.89
CA ASP A 108 -10.22 -12.44 -13.42
C ASP A 108 -11.57 -12.42 -12.69
N ASP A 109 -11.90 -13.50 -11.96
CA ASP A 109 -13.19 -13.65 -11.28
C ASP A 109 -13.23 -13.01 -9.89
N LEU A 110 -12.08 -12.60 -9.32
CA LEU A 110 -12.06 -11.97 -8.01
C LEU A 110 -12.11 -10.44 -8.12
N PRO A 111 -13.08 -9.78 -7.45
CA PRO A 111 -13.16 -8.30 -7.41
C PRO A 111 -11.86 -7.65 -6.94
N LEU A 112 -11.09 -8.36 -6.11
CA LEU A 112 -9.84 -7.88 -5.53
C LEU A 112 -8.83 -7.46 -6.60
N TYR A 113 -8.56 -8.28 -7.60
CA TYR A 113 -7.60 -7.95 -8.66
C TYR A 113 -8.02 -6.69 -9.41
N ARG A 114 -9.26 -6.68 -9.91
CA ARG A 114 -9.76 -5.56 -10.67
C ARG A 114 -9.77 -4.27 -9.86
N SER A 115 -10.15 -4.35 -8.59
CA SER A 115 -10.17 -3.20 -7.70
C SER A 115 -8.78 -2.59 -7.44
N THR A 116 -7.70 -3.36 -7.60
CA THR A 116 -6.34 -2.83 -7.53
C THR A 116 -5.93 -2.04 -8.77
N MET A 117 -6.65 -2.21 -9.87
CA MET A 117 -6.45 -1.47 -11.13
C MET A 117 -7.32 -0.21 -11.20
N ASP A 118 -8.48 -0.24 -10.56
CA ASP A 118 -9.52 0.78 -10.68
C ASP A 118 -9.51 1.76 -9.48
N HIS A 119 -8.37 1.99 -8.84
CA HIS A 119 -8.23 2.98 -7.78
C HIS A 119 -7.25 4.10 -8.14
N MET A 120 -7.32 5.23 -7.41
CA MET A 120 -6.59 6.44 -7.77
C MET A 120 -5.07 6.29 -7.90
N LEU A 121 -4.43 5.30 -7.26
CA LEU A 121 -2.99 5.07 -7.41
C LEU A 121 -2.62 4.40 -8.74
N SER A 122 -3.58 3.75 -9.39
CA SER A 122 -3.42 3.06 -10.67
C SER A 122 -4.05 3.82 -11.83
N LEU A 123 -4.33 5.11 -11.65
CA LEU A 123 -4.98 5.96 -12.64
C LEU A 123 -4.16 7.21 -12.92
N ASP A 124 -4.26 7.73 -14.14
CA ASP A 124 -3.58 8.93 -14.57
C ASP A 124 -4.56 10.04 -14.99
N GLY A 125 -4.02 11.25 -15.21
CA GLY A 125 -4.70 12.35 -15.85
C GLY A 125 -5.99 12.80 -15.18
N MET A 126 -7.00 13.08 -16.02
CA MET A 126 -8.28 13.63 -15.55
C MET A 126 -9.09 12.66 -14.69
N LEU A 127 -8.96 11.36 -14.94
CA LEU A 127 -9.66 10.34 -14.15
C LEU A 127 -9.08 10.28 -12.72
N HIS A 128 -7.75 10.26 -12.61
CA HIS A 128 -7.06 10.37 -11.31
C HIS A 128 -7.52 11.61 -10.55
N LEU A 129 -7.46 12.78 -11.17
CA LEU A 129 -7.83 14.05 -10.54
C LEU A 129 -9.32 14.11 -10.18
N GLY A 130 -10.18 13.58 -11.04
CA GLY A 130 -11.63 13.51 -10.80
C GLY A 130 -11.99 12.67 -9.58
N ILE A 131 -11.25 11.60 -9.32
CA ILE A 131 -11.42 10.79 -8.11
C ILE A 131 -10.73 11.43 -6.91
N ARG A 132 -9.48 11.88 -7.04
CA ARG A 132 -8.68 12.40 -5.94
C ARG A 132 -9.20 13.72 -5.36
N ASN A 133 -9.56 14.68 -6.19
CA ASN A 133 -9.92 16.02 -5.73
C ASN A 133 -11.10 16.04 -4.75
N PRO A 134 -12.19 15.30 -4.94
CA PRO A 134 -13.26 15.20 -3.97
C PRO A 134 -12.80 14.70 -2.60
N HIS A 135 -11.88 13.73 -2.55
CA HIS A 135 -11.32 13.22 -1.30
C HIS A 135 -10.63 14.32 -0.46
N MET A 136 -10.01 15.31 -1.12
CA MET A 136 -9.26 16.38 -0.44
C MET A 136 -10.12 17.20 0.53
N THR A 137 -11.44 17.15 0.45
CA THR A 137 -12.34 17.79 1.41
C THR A 137 -12.19 17.23 2.82
N PHE A 138 -11.81 15.96 2.94
CA PHE A 138 -11.55 15.27 4.21
C PHE A 138 -10.07 15.30 4.66
N PHE A 139 -9.18 15.82 3.81
CA PHE A 139 -7.76 15.95 4.12
C PHE A 139 -7.33 17.42 4.31
N ASN A 140 -8.30 18.34 4.51
CA ASN A 140 -8.00 19.73 4.79
C ASN A 140 -7.68 19.96 6.28
N PRO A 141 -6.95 21.05 6.63
CA PRO A 141 -6.53 21.31 8.01
C PRO A 141 -7.69 21.43 9.02
N LYS A 142 -8.84 21.94 8.60
CA LYS A 142 -10.01 22.09 9.47
C LYS A 142 -10.59 20.73 9.87
N TYR A 143 -10.77 19.84 8.90
CA TYR A 143 -11.26 18.49 9.15
C TYR A 143 -10.28 17.71 10.02
N VAL A 144 -9.00 17.73 9.67
CA VAL A 144 -7.93 17.07 10.42
C VAL A 144 -7.86 17.56 11.87
N SER A 145 -8.03 18.87 12.11
CA SER A 145 -8.07 19.44 13.47
C SER A 145 -9.26 18.93 14.30
N ASN A 146 -10.41 18.70 13.68
CA ASN A 146 -11.57 18.14 14.38
C ASN A 146 -11.38 16.63 14.67
N LEU A 147 -10.87 15.89 13.69
CA LEU A 147 -10.54 14.47 13.82
C LEU A 147 -9.50 14.25 14.92
N ARG A 148 -8.48 15.12 14.99
CA ARG A 148 -7.44 15.09 16.02
C ARG A 148 -8.02 14.99 17.44
N LYS A 149 -9.05 15.78 17.77
CA LYS A 149 -9.66 15.75 19.10
C LYS A 149 -10.25 14.39 19.46
N LYS A 150 -10.86 13.73 18.48
CA LYS A 150 -11.41 12.38 18.67
C LYS A 150 -10.28 11.34 18.83
N VAL A 151 -9.23 11.49 18.04
CA VAL A 151 -8.05 10.60 18.13
C VAL A 151 -7.33 10.77 19.46
N GLU A 152 -7.16 11.99 19.97
CA GLU A 152 -6.59 12.27 21.30
C GLU A 152 -7.37 11.55 22.40
N LEU A 153 -8.71 11.66 22.40
CA LEU A 153 -9.56 10.96 23.36
C LEU A 153 -9.42 9.44 23.25
N LYS A 154 -9.33 8.92 22.03
CA LYS A 154 -9.12 7.46 21.81
C LYS A 154 -7.77 7.00 22.31
N VAL A 155 -6.72 7.79 22.09
CA VAL A 155 -5.38 7.47 22.60
C VAL A 155 -5.37 7.47 24.13
N ASP A 156 -6.00 8.46 24.78
CA ASP A 156 -6.11 8.51 26.23
C ASP A 156 -6.84 7.27 26.79
N GLU A 157 -7.96 6.88 26.16
CA GLU A 157 -8.69 5.64 26.51
C GLU A 157 -7.80 4.40 26.42
N LEU A 158 -7.01 4.27 25.36
CA LEU A 158 -6.12 3.12 25.16
C LEU A 158 -4.99 3.13 26.21
N LEU A 159 -4.40 4.29 26.48
CA LEU A 159 -3.34 4.42 27.49
C LEU A 159 -3.87 4.11 28.91
N ASP A 160 -5.06 4.57 29.25
CA ASP A 160 -5.69 4.26 30.55
C ASP A 160 -5.93 2.76 30.73
N LYS A 161 -6.26 2.04 29.66
CA LYS A 161 -6.43 0.58 29.69
C LYS A 161 -5.13 -0.17 29.94
N ILE A 162 -4.02 0.30 29.39
CA ILE A 162 -2.72 -0.41 29.47
C ILE A 162 -1.87 0.03 30.66
N ALA A 163 -2.01 1.26 31.14
CA ALA A 163 -1.19 1.80 32.22
C ALA A 163 -1.18 0.92 33.48
N PRO A 164 -2.32 0.37 33.96
CA PRO A 164 -2.35 -0.51 35.13
C PRO A 164 -1.63 -1.85 34.92
N LEU A 165 -1.41 -2.27 33.66
CA LEU A 165 -0.81 -3.57 33.34
C LEU A 165 0.72 -3.55 33.49
N GLY A 166 1.35 -2.36 33.50
CA GLY A 166 2.79 -2.16 33.62
C GLY A 166 3.60 -2.61 32.38
N ARG A 167 3.00 -3.40 31.48
CA ARG A 167 3.57 -3.86 30.21
C ARG A 167 2.47 -4.18 29.22
N CYS A 168 2.74 -3.99 27.93
CA CYS A 168 1.80 -4.38 26.86
C CYS A 168 2.57 -4.73 25.58
N ASN A 169 1.88 -5.38 24.64
CA ASN A 169 2.26 -5.36 23.24
C ASN A 169 1.73 -4.03 22.66
N LEU A 170 2.64 -3.10 22.37
CA LEU A 170 2.26 -1.77 21.88
C LEU A 170 1.55 -1.84 20.51
N VAL A 171 1.95 -2.80 19.66
CA VAL A 171 1.34 -2.95 18.32
C VAL A 171 -0.14 -3.24 18.47
N ASP A 172 -0.49 -4.24 19.27
CA ASP A 172 -1.88 -4.66 19.44
C ASP A 172 -2.70 -3.65 20.25
N ALA A 173 -2.08 -3.08 21.30
CA ALA A 173 -2.79 -2.24 22.26
C ALA A 173 -3.02 -0.80 21.78
N VAL A 174 -2.14 -0.27 20.92
CA VAL A 174 -2.19 1.15 20.51
C VAL A 174 -2.02 1.31 19.00
N SER A 175 -0.93 0.74 18.44
CA SER A 175 -0.53 1.08 17.06
C SER A 175 -1.53 0.58 16.02
N ALA A 176 -2.21 -0.53 16.25
CA ALA A 176 -3.26 -1.05 15.37
C ALA A 176 -4.61 -0.35 15.60
N GLU A 177 -4.92 -0.01 16.87
CA GLU A 177 -6.21 0.57 17.23
C GLU A 177 -6.39 2.01 16.74
N VAL A 178 -5.34 2.85 16.84
CA VAL A 178 -5.41 4.28 16.49
C VAL A 178 -5.70 4.52 15.01
N PRO A 179 -4.99 3.89 14.05
CA PRO A 179 -5.29 4.07 12.63
C PRO A 179 -6.68 3.55 12.26
N MET A 180 -7.07 2.40 12.81
CA MET A 180 -8.37 1.80 12.55
C MET A 180 -9.52 2.69 13.04
N PHE A 181 -9.41 3.20 14.26
CA PHE A 181 -10.37 4.17 14.79
C PHE A 181 -10.45 5.40 13.88
N THR A 182 -9.29 5.97 13.51
CA THR A 182 -9.19 7.17 12.67
C THR A 182 -9.85 6.94 11.31
N LEU A 183 -9.57 5.80 10.68
CA LEU A 183 -10.14 5.43 9.39
C LEU A 183 -11.66 5.28 9.47
N CYS A 184 -12.17 4.55 10.46
CA CYS A 184 -13.61 4.36 10.63
C CYS A 184 -14.35 5.68 10.90
N GLU A 185 -13.73 6.60 11.66
CA GLU A 185 -14.28 7.95 11.89
C GLU A 185 -14.35 8.76 10.59
N MET A 186 -13.31 8.69 9.74
CA MET A 186 -13.29 9.39 8.45
C MET A 186 -14.30 8.82 7.46
N LEU A 187 -14.42 7.51 7.43
CA LEU A 187 -15.35 6.80 6.54
C LEU A 187 -16.81 6.91 6.99
N GLY A 188 -17.06 7.21 8.26
CA GLY A 188 -18.40 7.17 8.84
C GLY A 188 -18.93 5.73 8.99
N VAL A 189 -18.03 4.76 9.23
CA VAL A 189 -18.40 3.37 9.51
C VAL A 189 -19.02 3.27 10.90
N PRO A 190 -20.21 2.65 11.03
CA PRO A 190 -20.86 2.40 12.32
C PRO A 190 -19.96 1.64 13.31
N GLU A 191 -20.09 1.94 14.59
CA GLU A 191 -19.24 1.28 15.61
C GLU A 191 -19.40 -0.24 15.64
N GLU A 192 -20.61 -0.72 15.44
CA GLU A 192 -20.95 -2.14 15.38
C GLU A 192 -20.27 -2.90 14.23
N ASP A 193 -19.90 -2.20 13.15
CA ASP A 193 -19.27 -2.80 11.96
C ASP A 193 -17.74 -2.75 12.03
N ARG A 194 -17.16 -1.93 12.91
CA ARG A 194 -15.70 -1.76 13.03
C ARG A 194 -14.93 -3.05 13.28
N PRO A 195 -15.41 -4.00 14.10
CA PRO A 195 -14.73 -5.28 14.27
C PRO A 195 -14.57 -6.08 12.97
N LYS A 196 -15.55 -6.01 12.06
CA LYS A 196 -15.46 -6.64 10.73
C LYS A 196 -14.38 -6.00 9.87
N ILE A 197 -14.29 -4.67 9.88
CA ILE A 197 -13.23 -3.96 9.14
C ILE A 197 -11.85 -4.44 9.62
N ILE A 198 -11.66 -4.58 10.93
CA ILE A 198 -10.40 -5.07 11.51
C ILE A 198 -10.10 -6.51 11.05
N GLU A 199 -11.12 -7.35 10.99
CA GLU A 199 -11.00 -8.73 10.55
C GLU A 199 -10.57 -8.81 9.08
N TRP A 200 -11.24 -8.08 8.21
CA TRP A 200 -10.88 -8.01 6.78
C TRP A 200 -9.46 -7.50 6.55
N MET A 201 -9.02 -6.50 7.33
CA MET A 201 -7.65 -5.99 7.24
C MET A 201 -6.61 -7.07 7.54
N LYS A 202 -6.81 -7.84 8.61
CA LYS A 202 -5.92 -8.96 8.95
C LYS A 202 -5.88 -10.01 7.83
N PHE A 203 -7.02 -10.24 7.18
CA PHE A 203 -7.09 -11.16 6.07
C PHE A 203 -6.42 -10.65 4.82
N LEU A 204 -6.54 -9.37 4.49
CA LEU A 204 -5.83 -8.77 3.37
C LEU A 204 -4.30 -8.83 3.55
N GLU A 205 -3.80 -8.66 4.78
CA GLU A 205 -2.40 -8.87 5.11
C GLU A 205 -1.96 -10.33 4.85
N MET A 206 -2.80 -11.28 5.25
CA MET A 206 -2.54 -12.71 5.02
C MET A 206 -2.62 -13.06 3.52
N ALA A 207 -3.48 -12.40 2.76
CA ALA A 207 -3.62 -12.58 1.33
C ALA A 207 -2.32 -12.33 0.57
N GLN A 208 -1.59 -11.28 0.94
CA GLN A 208 -0.31 -10.97 0.33
C GLN A 208 0.68 -12.12 0.53
N LEU A 209 0.71 -12.71 1.72
CA LEU A 209 1.55 -13.85 2.02
C LEU A 209 1.13 -15.09 1.21
N ILE A 210 -0.18 -15.33 1.08
CA ILE A 210 -0.72 -16.45 0.28
C ILE A 210 -0.38 -16.25 -1.20
N ALA A 211 -0.60 -15.06 -1.75
CA ALA A 211 -0.30 -14.75 -3.14
C ALA A 211 1.20 -14.89 -3.44
N ALA A 212 2.03 -14.36 -2.56
CA ALA A 212 3.48 -14.50 -2.66
C ALA A 212 3.93 -15.96 -2.63
N THR A 213 3.32 -16.78 -1.76
CA THR A 213 3.60 -18.21 -1.68
C THR A 213 3.17 -18.93 -2.96
N GLN A 214 2.01 -18.59 -3.53
CA GLN A 214 1.53 -19.18 -4.79
C GLN A 214 2.41 -18.79 -5.98
N ALA A 215 2.83 -17.52 -6.06
CA ALA A 215 3.73 -17.05 -7.10
C ALA A 215 5.10 -17.77 -7.04
N ALA A 216 5.60 -17.99 -5.82
CA ALA A 216 6.82 -18.76 -5.61
C ALA A 216 6.72 -20.22 -6.08
N GLN A 217 5.58 -20.86 -5.84
CA GLN A 217 5.33 -22.24 -6.30
C GLN A 217 5.27 -22.37 -7.83
N LYS A 218 4.80 -21.31 -8.52
CA LYS A 218 4.78 -21.25 -9.98
C LYS A 218 6.15 -20.94 -10.59
N GLY A 219 7.17 -20.65 -9.77
CA GLY A 219 8.51 -20.24 -10.23
C GLY A 219 8.60 -18.77 -10.61
N ASP A 220 7.52 -18.01 -10.44
CA ASP A 220 7.47 -16.57 -10.76
C ASP A 220 8.22 -15.71 -9.74
N ILE A 221 8.38 -16.21 -8.51
CA ILE A 221 9.16 -15.60 -7.44
C ILE A 221 10.06 -16.66 -6.80
N LYS A 222 11.34 -16.33 -6.56
CA LYS A 222 12.26 -17.22 -5.85
C LYS A 222 12.14 -16.97 -4.34
N PHE A 223 11.46 -17.88 -3.65
CA PHE A 223 11.57 -17.97 -2.19
C PHE A 223 12.79 -18.80 -1.81
N SER A 224 13.34 -18.57 -0.62
CA SER A 224 14.31 -19.50 -0.04
C SER A 224 13.67 -20.89 0.10
N GLU A 225 14.44 -21.95 -0.12
CA GLU A 225 13.98 -23.35 -0.12
C GLU A 225 13.17 -23.75 1.13
N GLU A 226 13.32 -23.05 2.25
CA GLU A 226 12.59 -23.30 3.50
C GLU A 226 11.10 -22.93 3.44
N HIS A 227 10.67 -22.08 2.53
CA HIS A 227 9.29 -21.54 2.48
C HIS A 227 8.48 -22.04 1.28
N THR A 228 9.08 -22.82 0.37
CA THR A 228 8.42 -23.35 -0.83
C THR A 228 7.58 -24.63 -0.58
N GLN A 229 7.43 -25.09 0.65
CA GLN A 229 7.02 -26.48 0.91
C GLN A 229 5.54 -26.80 0.94
N ALA A 230 4.63 -25.84 0.91
CA ALA A 230 3.20 -26.18 0.92
C ALA A 230 2.37 -25.27 0.02
N ALA A 231 1.60 -25.87 -0.90
CA ALA A 231 0.45 -25.19 -1.48
C ALA A 231 -0.45 -24.71 -0.34
N PRO A 232 -1.01 -23.48 -0.41
CA PRO A 232 -1.93 -23.01 0.63
C PRO A 232 -3.07 -24.01 0.74
N ASP A 233 -3.47 -24.27 1.99
CA ASP A 233 -4.61 -25.15 2.27
C ASP A 233 -5.83 -24.67 1.47
N PRO A 234 -6.47 -25.51 0.65
CA PRO A 234 -7.64 -25.12 -0.12
C PRO A 234 -8.76 -24.52 0.76
N ALA A 235 -8.90 -24.98 2.00
CA ALA A 235 -9.85 -24.40 2.94
C ALA A 235 -9.48 -22.95 3.33
N LEU A 236 -8.20 -22.65 3.45
CA LEU A 236 -7.72 -21.29 3.72
C LEU A 236 -7.97 -20.37 2.53
N VAL A 237 -7.75 -20.86 1.30
CA VAL A 237 -8.03 -20.09 0.06
C VAL A 237 -9.53 -19.82 -0.07
N GLU A 238 -10.37 -20.79 0.20
CA GLU A 238 -11.84 -20.62 0.17
C GLU A 238 -12.30 -19.62 1.24
N MET A 239 -11.78 -19.73 2.45
CA MET A 239 -12.08 -18.80 3.53
C MET A 239 -11.65 -17.36 3.14
N PHE A 240 -10.45 -17.21 2.58
CA PHE A 240 -9.97 -15.93 2.09
C PHE A 240 -10.89 -15.36 0.99
N THR A 241 -11.25 -16.16 0.00
CA THR A 241 -12.13 -15.75 -1.09
C THR A 241 -13.48 -15.26 -0.55
N ASN A 242 -14.08 -16.00 0.36
CA ASN A 242 -15.35 -15.64 0.98
C ASN A 242 -15.26 -14.32 1.75
N MET A 243 -14.17 -14.06 2.46
CA MET A 243 -13.98 -12.81 3.18
C MET A 243 -13.76 -11.61 2.26
N VAL A 244 -13.03 -11.80 1.16
CA VAL A 244 -12.88 -10.75 0.13
C VAL A 244 -14.25 -10.40 -0.46
N LEU A 245 -15.05 -11.39 -0.81
CA LEU A 245 -16.40 -11.17 -1.34
C LEU A 245 -17.31 -10.46 -0.32
N GLU A 246 -17.27 -10.87 0.96
CA GLU A 246 -18.02 -10.19 2.02
C GLU A 246 -17.59 -8.73 2.19
N MET A 247 -16.30 -8.45 2.14
CA MET A 247 -15.75 -7.08 2.24
C MET A 247 -16.25 -6.19 1.11
N PHE A 248 -16.26 -6.67 -0.13
CA PHE A 248 -16.77 -5.91 -1.28
C PHE A 248 -18.29 -5.76 -1.24
N ASP A 249 -19.03 -6.78 -0.83
CA ASP A 249 -20.49 -6.69 -0.70
C ASP A 249 -20.90 -5.64 0.36
N TYR A 250 -20.21 -5.62 1.49
CA TYR A 250 -20.38 -4.58 2.49
C TYR A 250 -20.04 -3.19 1.93
N GLY A 251 -18.88 -3.05 1.24
CA GLY A 251 -18.47 -1.79 0.62
C GLY A 251 -19.52 -1.25 -0.36
N ARG A 252 -20.03 -2.09 -1.24
CA ARG A 252 -21.10 -1.74 -2.18
C ARG A 252 -22.37 -1.32 -1.45
N THR A 253 -22.79 -2.09 -0.45
CA THR A 253 -23.99 -1.80 0.34
C THR A 253 -23.91 -0.45 1.04
N ILE A 254 -22.80 -0.15 1.70
CA ILE A 254 -22.64 1.10 2.41
C ILE A 254 -22.52 2.29 1.44
N LEU A 255 -21.81 2.14 0.32
CA LEU A 255 -21.70 3.17 -0.72
C LEU A 255 -23.04 3.46 -1.40
N GLU A 256 -23.85 2.44 -1.70
CA GLU A 256 -25.20 2.62 -2.20
C GLU A 256 -26.11 3.34 -1.20
N SER A 257 -25.99 3.04 0.09
CA SER A 257 -26.72 3.75 1.15
C SER A 257 -26.37 5.23 1.17
N ARG A 258 -25.09 5.58 0.96
CA ARG A 258 -24.58 6.95 0.89
C ARG A 258 -24.97 7.67 -0.40
N ARG A 259 -25.22 6.97 -1.48
CA ARG A 259 -25.82 7.56 -2.70
C ARG A 259 -27.27 8.02 -2.45
N LYS A 260 -28.03 7.23 -1.66
CA LYS A 260 -29.45 7.50 -1.35
C LYS A 260 -29.62 8.53 -0.24
N ASP A 261 -28.76 8.47 0.78
CA ASP A 261 -28.79 9.34 1.96
C ASP A 261 -27.37 9.78 2.32
N PRO A 262 -26.83 10.83 1.65
CA PRO A 262 -25.48 11.34 1.90
C PRO A 262 -25.34 11.86 3.33
N LYS A 263 -24.20 11.57 3.97
CA LYS A 263 -23.80 12.03 5.28
C LYS A 263 -22.55 12.90 5.19
N ASP A 264 -22.13 13.48 6.31
CA ASP A 264 -20.87 14.23 6.41
C ASP A 264 -19.71 13.24 6.67
N ASP A 265 -19.47 12.34 5.70
CA ASP A 265 -18.42 11.33 5.76
C ASP A 265 -17.76 11.13 4.39
N LEU A 266 -16.56 10.54 4.40
CA LEU A 266 -15.77 10.31 3.20
C LEU A 266 -16.47 9.32 2.24
N LEU A 267 -17.19 8.33 2.77
CA LEU A 267 -17.95 7.39 1.95
C LEU A 267 -19.04 8.09 1.13
N SER A 268 -19.69 9.12 1.68
CA SER A 268 -20.67 9.94 0.95
C SER A 268 -20.03 10.69 -0.21
N VAL A 269 -18.81 11.20 -0.02
CA VAL A 269 -18.06 11.85 -1.09
C VAL A 269 -17.73 10.86 -2.19
N ILE A 270 -17.14 9.71 -1.83
CA ILE A 270 -16.75 8.65 -2.79
C ILE A 270 -17.97 8.18 -3.59
N ALA A 271 -19.05 7.84 -2.91
CA ALA A 271 -20.27 7.33 -3.53
C ALA A 271 -20.90 8.30 -4.54
N ASN A 272 -20.67 9.61 -4.37
CA ASN A 272 -21.27 10.65 -5.19
C ASN A 272 -20.27 11.37 -6.11
N ILE A 273 -19.07 10.84 -6.31
CA ILE A 273 -18.14 11.36 -7.31
C ILE A 273 -18.78 11.30 -8.69
N GLU A 274 -18.69 12.41 -9.40
CA GLU A 274 -19.11 12.55 -10.80
C GLU A 274 -17.93 13.03 -11.65
N ILE A 275 -17.73 12.38 -12.79
CA ILE A 275 -16.75 12.78 -13.79
C ILE A 275 -17.50 13.03 -15.09
N GLU A 276 -17.35 14.23 -15.66
CA GLU A 276 -18.07 14.68 -16.87
C GLU A 276 -19.61 14.59 -16.74
N GLY A 277 -20.13 14.70 -15.52
CA GLY A 277 -21.57 14.66 -15.22
C GLY A 277 -22.14 13.24 -15.05
N GLU A 278 -21.29 12.22 -15.09
CA GLU A 278 -21.69 10.85 -14.85
C GLU A 278 -21.08 10.32 -13.55
N LYS A 279 -21.87 9.54 -12.79
CA LYS A 279 -21.41 8.90 -11.56
C LYS A 279 -20.40 7.80 -11.87
N LEU A 280 -19.42 7.63 -10.98
CA LEU A 280 -18.44 6.56 -11.11
C LEU A 280 -19.13 5.19 -11.21
N PRO A 281 -18.68 4.33 -12.13
CA PRO A 281 -19.02 2.91 -12.16
C PRO A 281 -18.64 2.19 -10.87
N ASN A 282 -19.29 1.07 -10.59
CA ASN A 282 -19.08 0.32 -9.34
C ASN A 282 -17.64 -0.18 -9.20
N GLU A 283 -16.97 -0.47 -10.30
CA GLU A 283 -15.58 -0.92 -10.31
C GLU A 283 -14.64 0.11 -9.63
N TYR A 284 -14.82 1.39 -9.94
CA TYR A 284 -14.04 2.47 -9.30
C TYR A 284 -14.44 2.71 -7.84
N LEU A 285 -15.69 2.41 -7.49
CA LEU A 285 -16.13 2.46 -6.09
C LEU A 285 -15.50 1.32 -5.29
N ASP A 286 -15.45 0.12 -5.84
CA ASP A 286 -14.77 -1.03 -5.26
C ASP A 286 -13.27 -0.74 -5.08
N GLY A 287 -12.62 -0.17 -6.11
CA GLY A 287 -11.23 0.25 -6.03
C GLY A 287 -10.97 1.32 -4.97
N SER A 288 -11.84 2.32 -4.88
CA SER A 288 -11.73 3.36 -3.85
C SER A 288 -11.95 2.80 -2.45
N TRP A 289 -12.90 1.90 -2.28
CA TRP A 289 -13.16 1.20 -1.03
C TRP A 289 -11.94 0.40 -0.56
N LEU A 290 -11.42 -0.47 -1.44
CA LEU A 290 -10.23 -1.27 -1.16
C LEU A 290 -9.03 -0.41 -0.79
N LEU A 291 -8.74 0.61 -1.59
CA LEU A 291 -7.59 1.48 -1.37
C LEU A 291 -7.63 2.15 0.00
N ILE A 292 -8.77 2.71 0.38
CA ILE A 292 -8.88 3.47 1.63
C ILE A 292 -8.75 2.55 2.84
N ILE A 293 -9.43 1.41 2.82
CA ILE A 293 -9.30 0.43 3.90
C ILE A 293 -7.86 -0.03 4.02
N PHE A 294 -7.24 -0.43 2.92
CA PHE A 294 -5.89 -0.99 2.93
C PHE A 294 -4.82 0.06 3.30
N ALA A 295 -4.82 1.21 2.63
CA ALA A 295 -3.77 2.21 2.80
C ALA A 295 -3.85 2.96 4.15
N GLY A 296 -5.03 3.06 4.74
CA GLY A 296 -5.24 3.86 5.95
C GLY A 296 -4.77 3.22 7.25
N ASN A 297 -4.55 1.91 7.26
CA ASN A 297 -4.23 1.18 8.50
C ASN A 297 -2.74 0.84 8.63
N ASP A 298 -2.20 0.03 7.74
CA ASP A 298 -0.89 -0.63 7.90
C ASP A 298 0.26 0.38 7.98
N THR A 299 0.30 1.36 7.10
CA THR A 299 1.36 2.37 7.06
C THR A 299 1.42 3.19 8.33
N THR A 300 0.28 3.59 8.88
CA THR A 300 0.20 4.38 10.11
C THR A 300 0.53 3.53 11.33
N ARG A 301 0.06 2.29 11.41
CA ARG A 301 0.41 1.30 12.44
C ARG A 301 1.92 1.11 12.53
N ASN A 302 2.55 0.86 11.39
CA ASN A 302 3.99 0.65 11.32
C ASN A 302 4.78 1.92 11.66
N SER A 303 4.29 3.10 11.24
CA SER A 303 4.91 4.38 11.61
C SER A 303 4.88 4.64 13.11
N ILE A 304 3.78 4.34 13.79
CA ILE A 304 3.67 4.48 15.26
C ILE A 304 4.62 3.50 15.95
N SER A 305 4.56 2.21 15.59
CA SER A 305 5.37 1.16 16.20
C SER A 305 6.87 1.41 15.99
N GLY A 306 7.26 1.72 14.76
CA GLY A 306 8.65 1.99 14.40
C GLY A 306 9.19 3.27 15.05
N THR A 307 8.36 4.33 15.18
CA THR A 307 8.75 5.54 15.93
C THR A 307 9.07 5.20 17.38
N MET A 308 8.24 4.38 18.02
CA MET A 308 8.47 4.01 19.43
C MET A 308 9.71 3.12 19.58
N ASN A 309 9.97 2.24 18.60
CA ASN A 309 11.19 1.45 18.57
C ASN A 309 12.43 2.35 18.43
N LEU A 310 12.44 3.25 17.45
CA LEU A 310 13.53 4.21 17.24
C LEU A 310 13.81 5.07 18.48
N LEU A 311 12.77 5.57 19.15
CA LEU A 311 12.93 6.33 20.38
C LEU A 311 13.45 5.48 21.54
N SER A 312 13.21 4.18 21.53
CA SER A 312 13.73 3.26 22.54
C SER A 312 15.21 2.96 22.32
N GLU A 313 15.63 2.86 21.07
CA GLU A 313 17.03 2.66 20.67
C GLU A 313 17.88 3.93 20.77
N ASN A 314 17.25 5.12 20.76
CA ASN A 314 17.90 6.43 20.79
C ASN A 314 17.42 7.27 22.01
N PRO A 315 17.82 6.92 23.25
CA PRO A 315 17.31 7.56 24.46
C PRO A 315 17.68 9.04 24.60
N ASP A 316 18.76 9.49 23.98
CA ASP A 316 19.16 10.89 23.87
C ASP A 316 18.15 11.69 23.04
N GLN A 317 17.76 11.20 21.88
CA GLN A 317 16.73 11.81 21.02
C GLN A 317 15.36 11.82 21.71
N LYS A 318 15.01 10.71 22.38
CA LYS A 318 13.80 10.65 23.19
C LYS A 318 13.79 11.73 24.28
N SER A 319 14.90 11.91 24.97
CA SER A 319 15.03 12.94 26.01
C SER A 319 14.89 14.36 25.47
N LEU A 320 15.44 14.66 24.28
CA LEU A 320 15.28 15.96 23.63
C LEU A 320 13.79 16.27 23.38
N VAL A 321 13.04 15.33 22.79
CA VAL A 321 11.62 15.51 22.48
C VAL A 321 10.76 15.59 23.75
N LEU A 322 11.12 14.86 24.82
CA LEU A 322 10.41 14.94 26.10
C LEU A 322 10.58 16.31 26.75
N ASN A 323 11.78 16.91 26.63
CA ASN A 323 12.09 18.21 27.21
C ASN A 323 11.60 19.39 26.37
N ASP A 324 11.51 19.22 25.05
CA ASP A 324 11.04 20.25 24.11
C ASP A 324 10.01 19.65 23.13
N LYS A 325 8.72 19.87 23.42
CA LYS A 325 7.60 19.42 22.60
C LYS A 325 7.50 20.09 21.24
N SER A 326 8.19 21.22 21.03
CA SER A 326 8.24 21.87 19.71
C SER A 326 8.96 21.05 18.67
N LEU A 327 9.77 20.07 19.09
CA LEU A 327 10.48 19.12 18.23
C LEU A 327 9.58 17.99 17.67
N LEU A 328 8.37 17.81 18.22
CA LEU A 328 7.46 16.72 17.80
C LEU A 328 7.20 16.67 16.28
N PRO A 329 6.92 17.77 15.56
CA PRO A 329 6.72 17.70 14.12
C PRO A 329 7.95 17.17 13.37
N ASN A 330 9.14 17.65 13.71
CA ASN A 330 10.38 17.20 13.09
C ASN A 330 10.67 15.74 13.42
N MET A 331 10.47 15.33 14.68
CA MET A 331 10.60 13.93 15.10
C MET A 331 9.67 13.01 14.31
N ILE A 332 8.41 13.40 14.11
CA ILE A 332 7.45 12.63 13.31
C ILE A 332 7.93 12.47 11.86
N HIS A 333 8.36 13.56 11.23
CA HIS A 333 8.87 13.53 9.85
C HIS A 333 10.11 12.62 9.73
N GLU A 334 11.04 12.72 10.66
CA GLU A 334 12.24 11.88 10.67
C GLU A 334 11.91 10.41 10.94
N SER A 335 11.01 10.16 11.86
CA SER A 335 10.54 8.79 12.15
C SER A 335 9.89 8.16 10.90
N ILE A 336 8.99 8.88 10.22
CA ILE A 336 8.38 8.39 8.97
C ILE A 336 9.46 8.11 7.91
N ARG A 337 10.46 8.98 7.79
CA ARG A 337 11.57 8.75 6.86
C ARG A 337 12.35 7.48 7.18
N MET A 338 12.61 7.22 8.45
CA MET A 338 13.39 6.06 8.92
C MET A 338 12.60 4.75 8.89
N VAL A 339 11.30 4.84 9.19
CA VAL A 339 10.38 3.68 9.27
C VAL A 339 9.61 3.49 7.96
N SER A 340 10.07 4.06 6.83
CA SER A 340 9.37 3.93 5.56
C SER A 340 9.15 2.46 5.21
N VAL A 341 7.91 2.00 5.29
CA VAL A 341 7.48 0.62 5.02
C VAL A 341 7.14 0.43 3.55
N SER A 342 6.70 1.50 2.91
CA SER A 342 6.43 1.52 1.48
C SER A 342 7.73 1.75 0.72
N TYR A 343 8.51 0.71 0.59
CA TYR A 343 9.38 0.62 -0.57
C TYR A 343 8.43 0.46 -1.75
N THR A 344 8.14 1.57 -2.41
CA THR A 344 7.26 1.56 -3.55
C THR A 344 7.92 0.75 -4.64
N HIS A 345 7.48 -0.46 -4.81
CA HIS A 345 7.69 -1.23 -6.01
C HIS A 345 6.76 -0.66 -7.08
N LEU A 346 7.02 0.60 -7.46
CA LEU A 346 6.41 1.15 -8.65
C LEU A 346 7.06 0.45 -9.83
N ARG A 347 6.32 -0.41 -10.50
CA ARG A 347 6.66 -0.81 -11.85
C ARG A 347 6.54 0.43 -12.72
N ALA A 348 7.66 1.01 -13.12
CA ALA A 348 7.67 1.94 -14.21
C ALA A 348 7.54 1.13 -15.49
N HIS A 349 6.39 1.19 -16.15
CA HIS A 349 6.27 0.75 -17.52
C HIS A 349 6.52 1.95 -18.42
N GLU A 350 7.47 1.81 -19.33
CA GLU A 350 7.69 2.78 -20.38
C GLU A 350 6.51 2.74 -21.35
N THR A 351 5.87 3.88 -21.55
CA THR A 351 4.74 4.02 -22.47
C THR A 351 5.17 4.40 -23.88
N SER A 352 6.45 4.73 -24.09
CA SER A 352 6.99 5.18 -25.36
C SER A 352 8.17 4.31 -25.78
N THR A 353 8.12 3.83 -27.02
CA THR A 353 9.21 3.13 -27.71
C THR A 353 10.28 4.08 -28.28
N ASP A 354 10.18 5.38 -28.01
CA ASP A 354 10.99 6.46 -28.62
C ASP A 354 12.01 7.08 -27.65
N LEU A 355 12.51 6.30 -26.69
CA LEU A 355 13.67 6.67 -25.86
C LEU A 355 14.92 5.92 -26.27
#